data_0e14519d0f50d8d7afd4015b7a3018ef
#
_entry.id   0e14519d0f50d8d7afd4015b7a3018ef
#
_cell.length_a   1.000
_cell.length_b   1.000
_cell.length_c   1.000
_cell.angle_alpha   90.00
_cell.angle_beta   90.00
_cell.angle_gamma   90.00
#
_symmetry.space_group_name_H-M   'P 1'
#
loop_
_entity.id
_entity.type
_entity.pdbx_description
1 polymer ?
#
loop_
_entity_poly.entity_id
_entity_poly.type
_entity_poly.pdbx_seq_one_letter_code
_entity_poly.pdbx_strand_id
1 'polypeptide(L)'
;MKTQIPVFTEVKEKEICADESGAYNFLLEGDNLHSLYLLEKTHKGAVDVIYIDLPYNRGKTDFIYDDDFVVTEDGFRQSKWLSFMKSRLILARQLLSDKGLIFISIDDYEIATLKMLCDEIFDPSNFINIFVW
;
A
#
# COMPACT_ATOMS: atom_id res chain seq x y z
N MET A 1 -1.24 28.92 6.75
CA MET A 1 -1.89 27.69 6.29
C MET A 1 -2.22 26.87 7.53
N LYS A 2 -3.50 26.51 7.76
CA LYS A 2 -3.84 25.53 8.81
C LYS A 2 -3.44 24.16 8.31
N THR A 3 -2.45 23.54 8.90
CA THR A 3 -2.06 22.16 8.62
C THR A 3 -3.20 21.26 9.10
N GLN A 4 -3.94 20.66 8.20
CA GLN A 4 -4.95 19.65 8.57
C GLN A 4 -4.21 18.33 8.85
N ILE A 5 -4.45 17.78 10.01
CA ILE A 5 -3.93 16.48 10.41
C ILE A 5 -5.01 15.45 10.10
N PRO A 6 -4.74 14.42 9.27
CA PRO A 6 -5.73 13.38 9.02
C PRO A 6 -6.04 12.62 10.31
N VAL A 7 -7.28 12.21 10.48
CA VAL A 7 -7.76 11.38 11.59
C VAL A 7 -8.77 10.36 11.05
N PHE A 8 -8.86 9.19 11.68
CA PHE A 8 -9.97 8.28 11.41
C PHE A 8 -11.25 8.81 12.07
N THR A 9 -12.34 8.77 11.32
CA THR A 9 -13.68 9.09 11.80
C THR A 9 -14.56 7.86 11.63
N GLU A 10 -15.17 7.41 12.71
CA GLU A 10 -16.08 6.28 12.70
C GLU A 10 -17.40 6.66 12.01
N VAL A 11 -17.88 5.78 11.13
CA VAL A 11 -19.16 5.93 10.44
C VAL A 11 -20.13 4.88 10.99
N LYS A 12 -20.76 5.20 12.12
CA LYS A 12 -21.60 4.27 12.91
C LYS A 12 -22.74 3.64 12.13
N GLU A 13 -23.32 4.36 11.19
CA GLU A 13 -24.40 3.85 10.33
C GLU A 13 -23.95 2.77 9.34
N LYS A 14 -22.65 2.59 9.16
CA LYS A 14 -22.06 1.51 8.34
C LYS A 14 -21.50 0.36 9.19
N GLU A 15 -21.68 0.42 10.50
CA GLU A 15 -21.26 -0.66 11.39
C GLU A 15 -22.06 -1.92 11.10
N ILE A 16 -21.35 -3.01 10.82
CA ILE A 16 -21.94 -4.34 10.70
C ILE A 16 -21.70 -5.02 12.04
N CYS A 17 -22.79 -5.37 12.75
CA CYS A 17 -22.71 -6.02 14.06
C CYS A 17 -21.77 -7.22 13.99
N ALA A 18 -20.66 -7.12 14.71
CA ALA A 18 -19.76 -8.22 14.94
C ALA A 18 -20.42 -9.25 15.88
N ASP A 19 -19.94 -10.47 15.82
CA ASP A 19 -20.29 -11.47 16.81
C ASP A 19 -19.77 -11.06 18.22
N GLU A 20 -20.19 -11.75 19.24
CA GLU A 20 -19.79 -11.49 20.63
C GLU A 20 -18.30 -11.82 20.92
N SER A 21 -17.53 -12.27 19.89
CA SER A 21 -16.12 -12.70 20.05
C SER A 21 -15.16 -11.56 20.33
N GLY A 22 -15.56 -10.30 20.09
CA GLY A 22 -14.72 -9.12 20.24
C GLY A 22 -13.70 -8.94 19.13
N ALA A 23 -13.74 -9.75 18.05
CA ALA A 23 -12.94 -9.56 16.86
C ALA A 23 -13.52 -8.43 16.00
N TYR A 24 -12.67 -7.55 15.51
CA TYR A 24 -13.08 -6.42 14.69
C TYR A 24 -12.46 -6.50 13.31
N ASN A 25 -13.28 -6.19 12.28
CA ASN A 25 -12.81 -5.93 10.93
C ASN A 25 -13.06 -4.46 10.61
N PHE A 26 -12.09 -3.81 9.97
CA PHE A 26 -12.19 -2.40 9.63
C PHE A 26 -12.14 -2.23 8.12
N LEU A 27 -13.02 -1.39 7.59
CA LEU A 27 -12.89 -0.82 6.25
C LEU A 27 -12.45 0.64 6.42
N LEU A 28 -11.25 0.96 5.96
CA LEU A 28 -10.72 2.32 6.00
C LEU A 28 -10.87 2.94 4.61
N GLU A 29 -11.76 3.92 4.48
CA GLU A 29 -12.02 4.62 3.22
C GLU A 29 -11.26 5.95 3.19
N GLY A 30 -10.49 6.18 2.11
CA GLY A 30 -9.71 7.39 1.91
C GLY A 30 -8.39 7.15 1.19
N ASP A 31 -7.51 8.15 1.17
CA ASP A 31 -6.15 7.99 0.68
C ASP A 31 -5.39 6.98 1.55
N ASN A 32 -4.90 5.93 0.91
CA ASN A 32 -4.25 4.83 1.63
C ASN A 32 -2.90 5.24 2.26
N LEU A 33 -2.19 6.24 1.73
CA LEU A 33 -0.96 6.73 2.35
C LEU A 33 -1.24 7.37 3.70
N HIS A 34 -2.30 8.20 3.78
CA HIS A 34 -2.75 8.78 5.05
C HIS A 34 -3.21 7.72 6.04
N SER A 35 -3.97 6.72 5.56
CA SER A 35 -4.42 5.61 6.40
C SER A 35 -3.24 4.79 6.96
N LEU A 36 -2.23 4.50 6.13
CA LEU A 36 -1.02 3.80 6.57
C LEU A 36 -0.24 4.59 7.63
N TYR A 37 -0.11 5.92 7.48
CA TYR A 37 0.51 6.77 8.51
C TYR A 37 -0.24 6.75 9.84
N LEU A 38 -1.57 6.72 9.81
CA LEU A 38 -2.37 6.62 11.03
C LEU A 38 -2.25 5.23 11.66
N LEU A 39 -2.30 4.17 10.86
CA LEU A 39 -2.12 2.79 11.33
C LEU A 39 -0.73 2.56 11.94
N GLU A 40 0.31 3.17 11.39
CA GLU A 40 1.67 3.06 11.94
C GLU A 40 1.73 3.50 13.41
N LYS A 41 0.92 4.50 13.81
CA LYS A 41 0.87 4.98 15.20
C LYS A 41 0.34 3.94 16.19
N THR A 42 -0.53 3.06 15.73
CA THR A 42 -1.27 2.12 16.58
C THR A 42 -0.93 0.66 16.35
N HIS A 43 -0.44 0.30 15.14
CA HIS A 43 -0.25 -1.07 14.70
C HIS A 43 1.18 -1.37 14.21
N LYS A 44 2.16 -0.56 14.60
CA LYS A 44 3.56 -0.80 14.24
C LYS A 44 4.03 -2.17 14.73
N GLY A 45 4.55 -2.99 13.80
CA GLY A 45 5.04 -4.33 14.10
C GLY A 45 3.95 -5.34 14.51
N ALA A 46 2.67 -5.07 14.23
CA ALA A 46 1.54 -5.87 14.69
C ALA A 46 0.79 -6.59 13.57
N VAL A 47 1.13 -6.36 12.30
CA VAL A 47 0.42 -6.94 11.16
C VAL A 47 1.15 -8.20 10.69
N ASP A 48 0.45 -9.32 10.69
CA ASP A 48 1.05 -10.61 10.28
C ASP A 48 1.00 -10.83 8.77
N VAL A 49 0.01 -10.28 8.08
CA VAL A 49 -0.14 -10.44 6.63
C VAL A 49 -0.59 -9.13 6.00
N ILE A 50 0.12 -8.72 4.96
CA ILE A 50 -0.30 -7.64 4.06
C ILE A 50 -0.49 -8.22 2.67
N TYR A 51 -1.63 -7.94 2.05
CA TYR A 51 -1.87 -8.22 0.64
C TYR A 51 -2.15 -6.92 -0.10
N ILE A 52 -1.45 -6.70 -1.21
CA ILE A 52 -1.59 -5.49 -2.03
C ILE A 52 -1.92 -5.90 -3.46
N ASP A 53 -3.01 -5.34 -3.97
CA ASP A 53 -3.32 -5.29 -5.40
C ASP A 53 -3.09 -3.85 -5.85
N LEU A 54 -1.94 -3.61 -6.45
CA LEU A 54 -1.46 -2.26 -6.77
C LEU A 54 -1.77 -1.88 -8.23
N PRO A 55 -1.72 -0.59 -8.59
CA PRO A 55 -1.88 -0.17 -9.99
C PRO A 55 -0.74 -0.70 -10.85
N TYR A 56 -1.07 -1.45 -11.91
CA TYR A 56 -0.10 -2.17 -12.77
C TYR A 56 0.68 -1.28 -13.73
N ASN A 57 0.40 0.03 -13.76
CA ASN A 57 1.11 1.02 -14.57
C ASN A 57 1.10 0.76 -16.09
N ARG A 58 0.03 0.12 -16.63
CA ARG A 58 -0.08 -0.30 -18.04
C ARG A 58 -0.35 0.84 -19.04
N GLY A 59 -0.65 2.07 -18.57
CA GLY A 59 -0.94 3.21 -19.46
C GLY A 59 -2.12 4.07 -19.00
N LYS A 60 -2.80 4.73 -19.92
CA LYS A 60 -3.70 5.88 -19.75
C LYS A 60 -4.76 5.81 -18.64
N THR A 61 -5.10 4.66 -18.12
CA THR A 61 -6.24 4.49 -17.20
C THR A 61 -5.91 3.86 -15.86
N ASP A 62 -4.74 3.21 -15.71
CA ASP A 62 -4.44 2.39 -14.54
C ASP A 62 -3.84 3.17 -13.37
N PHE A 63 -3.22 4.31 -13.64
CA PHE A 63 -2.54 5.11 -12.65
C PHE A 63 -2.97 6.58 -12.79
N ILE A 64 -4.15 6.89 -12.23
CA ILE A 64 -4.66 8.26 -12.11
C ILE A 64 -4.46 8.68 -10.66
N TYR A 65 -3.36 9.30 -10.36
CA TYR A 65 -3.16 9.97 -9.08
C TYR A 65 -2.98 11.47 -9.29
N ASP A 66 -3.53 12.24 -8.40
CA ASP A 66 -3.92 13.64 -8.32
C ASP A 66 -2.87 14.71 -8.70
N ASP A 67 -1.93 14.38 -9.58
CA ASP A 67 -1.09 15.38 -10.24
C ASP A 67 -1.53 15.51 -11.70
N ASP A 68 -2.13 16.61 -12.01
CA ASP A 68 -2.84 17.04 -13.22
C ASP A 68 -2.16 16.80 -14.59
N PHE A 69 -1.06 16.06 -14.70
CA PHE A 69 -0.33 15.86 -15.95
C PHE A 69 0.38 14.49 -16.05
N VAL A 70 -0.33 13.41 -16.20
CA VAL A 70 0.28 12.20 -16.78
C VAL A 70 -0.19 12.03 -18.21
N VAL A 71 0.44 12.74 -19.12
CA VAL A 71 0.33 12.48 -20.56
C VAL A 71 0.95 11.12 -20.86
N THR A 72 0.36 10.38 -21.77
CA THR A 72 0.73 8.99 -22.18
C THR A 72 2.18 8.83 -22.65
N GLU A 73 2.89 9.92 -22.86
CA GLU A 73 4.29 10.00 -23.31
C GLU A 73 5.23 10.50 -22.20
N ASP A 74 4.79 10.44 -20.92
CA ASP A 74 5.63 10.89 -19.81
C ASP A 74 6.79 9.92 -19.58
N GLY A 75 8.00 10.31 -20.00
CA GLY A 75 9.24 9.58 -19.74
C GLY A 75 9.54 9.38 -18.24
N PHE A 76 8.78 10.02 -17.34
CA PHE A 76 8.90 9.93 -15.89
C PHE A 76 7.82 9.05 -15.24
N ARG A 77 6.94 8.42 -16.03
CA ARG A 77 5.83 7.60 -15.50
C ARG A 77 6.31 6.54 -14.52
N GLN A 78 7.36 5.81 -14.86
CA GLN A 78 7.94 4.77 -14.01
C GLN A 78 8.51 5.35 -12.70
N SER A 79 9.19 6.49 -12.77
CA SER A 79 9.72 7.15 -11.58
C SER A 79 8.65 7.68 -10.65
N LYS A 80 7.53 8.17 -11.19
CA LYS A 80 6.36 8.60 -10.41
C LYS A 80 5.70 7.41 -9.72
N TRP A 81 5.51 6.31 -10.44
CA TRP A 81 4.96 5.08 -9.90
C TRP A 81 5.86 4.51 -8.78
N LEU A 82 7.17 4.48 -9.00
CA LEU A 82 8.13 4.06 -7.97
C LEU A 82 8.05 4.92 -6.71
N SER A 83 8.00 6.24 -6.87
CA SER A 83 7.89 7.17 -5.75
C SER A 83 6.59 6.96 -4.96
N PHE A 84 5.49 6.75 -5.69
CA PHE A 84 4.20 6.43 -5.11
C PHE A 84 4.24 5.13 -4.30
N MET A 85 4.82 4.07 -4.87
CA MET A 85 4.92 2.75 -4.21
C MET A 85 5.90 2.77 -3.04
N LYS A 86 7.05 3.45 -3.18
CA LYS A 86 8.09 3.51 -2.16
C LYS A 86 7.55 3.99 -0.82
N SER A 87 6.80 5.09 -0.82
CA SER A 87 6.24 5.67 0.41
C SER A 87 5.31 4.67 1.14
N ARG A 88 4.51 3.94 0.39
CA ARG A 88 3.54 2.96 0.90
C ARG A 88 4.21 1.69 1.41
N LEU A 89 5.18 1.19 0.67
CA LEU A 89 5.93 -0.02 1.05
C LEU A 89 6.81 0.20 2.29
N ILE A 90 7.38 1.40 2.47
CA ILE A 90 8.10 1.75 3.71
C ILE A 90 7.17 1.66 4.92
N LEU A 91 5.95 2.20 4.82
CA LEU A 91 4.96 2.11 5.90
C LEU A 91 4.47 0.67 6.10
N ALA A 92 4.23 -0.07 5.01
CA ALA A 92 3.87 -1.48 5.08
C ALA A 92 4.93 -2.29 5.85
N ARG A 93 6.23 -2.06 5.58
CA ARG A 93 7.32 -2.69 6.34
C ARG A 93 7.26 -2.36 7.82
N GLN A 94 6.93 -1.11 8.18
CA GLN A 94 6.85 -0.72 9.59
C GLN A 94 5.65 -1.35 10.32
N LEU A 95 4.57 -1.65 9.59
CA LEU A 95 3.39 -2.32 10.11
C LEU A 95 3.62 -3.83 10.32
N LEU A 96 4.42 -4.47 9.47
CA LEU A 96 4.67 -5.91 9.55
C LEU A 96 5.35 -6.30 10.87
N SER A 97 4.86 -7.39 11.45
CA SER A 97 5.53 -8.07 12.56
C SER A 97 6.84 -8.75 12.08
N ASP A 98 7.67 -9.18 13.02
CA ASP A 98 8.95 -9.85 12.70
C ASP A 98 8.78 -11.15 11.89
N LYS A 99 7.60 -11.75 11.93
CA LYS A 99 7.21 -12.94 11.15
C LYS A 99 6.19 -12.64 10.05
N GLY A 100 5.90 -11.36 9.84
CA GLY A 100 4.89 -10.92 8.90
C GLY A 100 5.28 -11.17 7.45
N LEU A 101 4.28 -11.41 6.61
CA LEU A 101 4.43 -11.66 5.18
C LEU A 101 3.72 -10.57 4.38
N ILE A 102 4.33 -10.18 3.27
CA ILE A 102 3.70 -9.30 2.30
C ILE A 102 3.53 -10.01 0.95
N PHE A 103 2.35 -9.95 0.39
CA PHE A 103 2.01 -10.45 -0.95
C PHE A 103 1.60 -9.27 -1.83
N ILE A 104 2.13 -9.22 -3.04
CA ILE A 104 1.87 -8.12 -3.96
C ILE A 104 1.52 -8.69 -5.33
N SER A 105 0.30 -8.39 -5.82
CA SER A 105 -0.11 -8.71 -7.18
C SER A 105 0.46 -7.69 -8.15
N ILE A 106 1.09 -8.16 -9.21
CA ILE A 106 1.67 -7.32 -10.27
C ILE A 106 1.72 -8.12 -11.57
N ASP A 107 1.80 -7.43 -12.68
CA ASP A 107 2.03 -8.03 -13.99
C ASP A 107 3.50 -7.95 -14.45
N ASP A 108 3.74 -8.46 -15.66
CA ASP A 108 5.08 -8.54 -16.24
C ASP A 108 5.70 -7.17 -16.54
N TYR A 109 4.91 -6.09 -16.61
CA TYR A 109 5.41 -4.76 -16.95
C TYR A 109 6.30 -4.16 -15.86
N GLU A 110 5.91 -4.29 -14.61
CA GLU A 110 6.59 -3.64 -13.48
C GLU A 110 7.19 -4.62 -12.48
N ILE A 111 7.11 -5.94 -12.72
CA ILE A 111 7.61 -6.95 -11.77
C ILE A 111 9.10 -6.75 -11.44
N ALA A 112 9.93 -6.46 -12.43
CA ALA A 112 11.37 -6.27 -12.22
C ALA A 112 11.66 -5.02 -11.39
N THR A 113 10.96 -3.92 -11.70
CA THR A 113 11.09 -2.64 -11.03
C THR A 113 10.59 -2.73 -9.59
N LEU A 114 9.43 -3.38 -9.39
CA LEU A 114 8.87 -3.66 -8.08
C LEU A 114 9.82 -4.52 -7.23
N LYS A 115 10.40 -5.57 -7.83
CA LYS A 115 11.33 -6.46 -7.14
C LYS A 115 12.55 -5.69 -6.62
N MET A 116 13.15 -4.81 -7.44
CA MET A 116 14.27 -3.98 -7.01
C MET A 116 13.88 -3.05 -5.85
N LEU A 117 12.70 -2.43 -5.92
CA LEU A 117 12.19 -1.58 -4.85
C LEU A 117 11.92 -2.37 -3.55
N CYS A 118 11.36 -3.56 -3.67
CA CYS A 118 11.14 -4.44 -2.52
C CYS A 118 12.47 -4.90 -1.89
N ASP A 119 13.48 -5.20 -2.68
CA ASP A 119 14.81 -5.56 -2.18
C ASP A 119 15.45 -4.42 -1.39
N GLU A 120 15.30 -3.17 -1.87
CA GLU A 120 15.78 -1.98 -1.15
C GLU A 120 15.08 -1.81 0.22
N ILE A 121 13.75 -2.08 0.26
CA ILE A 121 12.94 -1.80 1.46
C ILE A 121 12.96 -2.95 2.45
N PHE A 122 12.83 -4.20 1.98
CA PHE A 122 12.62 -5.39 2.82
C PHE A 122 13.87 -6.23 3.00
N ASP A 123 14.98 -5.93 2.33
CA ASP A 123 16.19 -6.74 2.17
C ASP A 123 16.00 -7.93 1.21
N PRO A 124 16.92 -8.15 0.24
CA PRO A 124 16.80 -9.24 -0.73
C PRO A 124 16.82 -10.65 -0.10
N SER A 125 17.40 -10.80 1.09
CA SER A 125 17.41 -12.06 1.82
C SER A 125 16.03 -12.51 2.33
N ASN A 126 15.08 -11.57 2.42
CA ASN A 126 13.70 -11.83 2.82
C ASN A 126 12.78 -12.18 1.64
N PHE A 127 13.30 -12.20 0.42
CA PHE A 127 12.51 -12.59 -0.74
C PHE A 127 12.21 -14.10 -0.70
N ILE A 128 10.94 -14.46 -0.82
CA ILE A 128 10.49 -15.84 -0.73
C ILE A 128 10.32 -16.43 -2.13
N ASN A 129 9.37 -15.92 -2.93
CA ASN A 129 9.08 -16.48 -4.24
C ASN A 129 8.21 -15.55 -5.12
N ILE A 130 8.13 -15.90 -6.42
CA ILE A 130 7.16 -15.38 -7.38
C ILE A 130 6.20 -16.52 -7.74
N PHE A 131 4.90 -16.28 -7.59
CA PHE A 131 3.84 -17.19 -8.01
C PHE A 131 3.28 -16.69 -9.34
N VAL A 132 3.22 -17.57 -10.32
CA VAL A 132 2.63 -17.29 -11.64
C VAL A 132 1.39 -18.16 -11.79
N TRP A 133 0.26 -17.57 -12.18
CA TRP A 133 -1.00 -18.29 -12.46
C TRP A 133 -1.60 -17.86 -13.79
#